data_6d110ff67bc3deb18de5ab512a0c3bcd
#
_entry.id   6d110ff67bc3deb18de5ab512a0c3bcd
#
_cell.length_a   1.000
_cell.length_b   1.000
_cell.length_c   1.000
_cell.angle_alpha   90.00
_cell.angle_beta   90.00
_cell.angle_gamma   90.00
#
_symmetry.space_group_name_H-M   'P 1'
#
loop_
_entity.id
_entity.type
_entity.pdbx_description
1 polymer ?
#
loop_
_entity_poly.entity_id
_entity_poly.type
_entity_poly.pdbx_seq_one_letter_code
_entity_poly.pdbx_strand_id
1 'polypeptide(L)'
;VYKRQILYTLACVLFALILGMIFALLLDRAFLGRGLARTLLITPFLIMPVASAMLWSVSMFNPSYGLVNWMIGLVGIDPVDWTSQMPRISVIVALVWQWTPFMMLLLLAGLQSQPRDVLEAARVDGASKIQSFVLITLPHMRRYIELCVLLGAIYVVNTFDQIYLMTAGGPGTQSANLPFYIYQRAFLGFDVGQAAAMGVVVVIGTIIIATWALRLMFKSFMTTEQ
;
A
#
# COMPACT_ATOMS: atom_id res chain seq x y z
N VAL A 1 3.34 12.54 15.93
CA VAL A 1 3.91 11.87 14.75
C VAL A 1 3.55 10.39 14.75
N TYR A 2 3.68 9.64 15.85
CA TYR A 2 3.41 8.18 15.92
C TYR A 2 1.98 7.80 15.50
N LYS A 3 0.95 8.51 15.98
CA LYS A 3 -0.45 8.27 15.57
C LYS A 3 -0.64 8.42 14.05
N ARG A 4 0.07 9.37 13.45
CA ARG A 4 0.02 9.58 11.99
C ARG A 4 0.72 8.47 11.22
N GLN A 5 1.86 8.02 11.72
CA GLN A 5 2.56 6.86 11.14
C GLN A 5 1.67 5.63 11.10
N ILE A 6 0.99 5.34 12.21
CA ILE A 6 0.03 4.22 12.28
C ILE A 6 -1.11 4.41 11.27
N LEU A 7 -1.67 5.63 11.18
CA LEU A 7 -2.72 5.95 10.21
C LEU A 7 -2.25 5.71 8.76
N TYR A 8 -1.05 6.24 8.39
CA TYR A 8 -0.50 6.01 7.05
C TYR A 8 -0.30 4.52 6.77
N THR A 9 0.33 3.81 7.70
CA THR A 9 0.60 2.38 7.52
C THR A 9 -0.69 1.59 7.37
N LEU A 10 -1.66 1.77 8.26
CA LEU A 10 -2.92 1.04 8.19
C LEU A 10 -3.73 1.39 6.94
N ALA A 11 -3.89 2.68 6.63
CA ALA A 11 -4.65 3.10 5.47
C ALA A 11 -4.00 2.63 4.17
N CYS A 12 -2.70 2.88 3.99
CA CYS A 12 -2.01 2.49 2.76
C CYS A 12 -2.01 0.98 2.55
N VAL A 13 -1.68 0.20 3.59
CA VAL A 13 -1.65 -1.27 3.49
C VAL A 13 -3.05 -1.83 3.22
N LEU A 14 -4.06 -1.35 3.94
CA LEU A 14 -5.45 -1.81 3.77
C LEU A 14 -5.96 -1.53 2.35
N PHE A 15 -5.85 -0.29 1.88
CA PHE A 15 -6.35 0.07 0.56
C PHE A 15 -5.54 -0.58 -0.57
N ALA A 16 -4.21 -0.63 -0.46
CA ALA A 16 -3.37 -1.31 -1.43
C ALA A 16 -3.63 -2.82 -1.48
N LEU A 17 -3.90 -3.46 -0.33
CA LEU A 17 -4.26 -4.88 -0.24
C LEU A 17 -5.62 -5.15 -0.91
N ILE A 18 -6.64 -4.32 -0.62
CA ILE A 18 -7.98 -4.47 -1.21
C ILE A 18 -7.90 -4.29 -2.73
N LEU A 19 -7.29 -3.21 -3.21
CA LEU A 19 -7.14 -2.96 -4.65
C LEU A 19 -6.26 -4.02 -5.30
N GLY A 20 -5.18 -4.42 -4.65
CA GLY A 20 -4.31 -5.51 -5.10
C GLY A 20 -5.05 -6.83 -5.25
N MET A 21 -5.93 -7.19 -4.30
CA MET A 21 -6.77 -8.38 -4.36
C MET A 21 -7.77 -8.29 -5.52
N ILE A 22 -8.43 -7.16 -5.71
CA ILE A 22 -9.36 -6.94 -6.82
C ILE A 22 -8.64 -7.13 -8.15
N PHE A 23 -7.48 -6.50 -8.35
CA PHE A 23 -6.71 -6.62 -9.58
C PHE A 23 -6.13 -8.02 -9.76
N ALA A 24 -5.69 -8.69 -8.71
CA ALA A 24 -5.24 -10.09 -8.76
C ALA A 24 -6.36 -11.02 -9.23
N LEU A 25 -7.57 -10.89 -8.68
CA LEU A 25 -8.74 -11.68 -9.08
C LEU A 25 -9.18 -11.41 -10.53
N LEU A 26 -9.07 -10.16 -10.99
CA LEU A 26 -9.33 -9.81 -12.38
C LEU A 26 -8.29 -10.42 -13.33
N LEU A 27 -7.01 -10.33 -12.96
CA LEU A 27 -5.90 -10.87 -13.73
C LEU A 27 -5.77 -12.40 -13.62
N ASP A 28 -6.37 -13.05 -12.66
CA ASP A 28 -6.38 -14.52 -12.57
C ASP A 28 -7.21 -15.15 -13.68
N ARG A 29 -8.23 -14.44 -14.17
CA ARG A 29 -9.05 -14.89 -15.29
C ARG A 29 -8.30 -14.78 -16.62
N ALA A 30 -8.56 -15.75 -17.51
CA ALA A 30 -8.07 -15.66 -18.88
C ALA A 30 -8.95 -14.70 -19.69
N PHE A 31 -8.36 -13.65 -20.25
CA PHE A 31 -9.01 -12.71 -21.17
C PHE A 31 -8.01 -12.19 -22.19
N LEU A 32 -8.54 -11.70 -23.34
CA LEU A 32 -7.72 -11.10 -24.39
C LEU A 32 -7.08 -9.80 -23.86
N GLY A 33 -5.74 -9.67 -23.99
CA GLY A 33 -5.00 -8.50 -23.49
C GLY A 33 -4.53 -8.58 -22.04
N ARG A 34 -4.69 -9.73 -21.34
CA ARG A 34 -4.24 -9.93 -19.95
C ARG A 34 -2.77 -9.52 -19.74
N GLY A 35 -1.88 -9.86 -20.69
CA GLY A 35 -0.46 -9.49 -20.61
C GLY A 35 -0.25 -7.98 -20.59
N LEU A 36 -0.90 -7.26 -21.51
CA LEU A 36 -0.85 -5.79 -21.57
C LEU A 36 -1.41 -5.16 -20.30
N ALA A 37 -2.58 -5.62 -19.84
CA ALA A 37 -3.18 -5.14 -18.59
C ALA A 37 -2.25 -5.34 -17.40
N ARG A 38 -1.60 -6.50 -17.29
CA ARG A 38 -0.61 -6.78 -16.23
C ARG A 38 0.58 -5.81 -16.30
N THR A 39 1.13 -5.58 -17.49
CA THR A 39 2.26 -4.66 -17.68
C THR A 39 1.90 -3.24 -17.29
N LEU A 40 0.74 -2.75 -17.72
CA LEU A 40 0.26 -1.41 -17.36
C LEU A 40 0.00 -1.26 -15.86
N LEU A 41 -0.59 -2.27 -15.23
CA LEU A 41 -0.86 -2.25 -13.80
C LEU A 41 0.40 -2.33 -12.94
N ILE A 42 1.53 -2.88 -13.45
CA ILE A 42 2.80 -2.94 -12.72
C ILE A 42 3.56 -1.61 -12.81
N THR A 43 3.33 -0.81 -13.84
CA THR A 43 4.06 0.44 -14.10
C THR A 43 4.19 1.36 -12.89
N PRO A 44 3.14 1.62 -12.07
CA PRO A 44 3.26 2.48 -10.91
C PRO A 44 4.35 2.07 -9.91
N PHE A 45 4.50 0.78 -9.71
CA PHE A 45 5.51 0.23 -8.78
C PHE A 45 6.95 0.40 -9.28
N LEU A 46 7.13 0.43 -10.60
CA LEU A 46 8.44 0.60 -11.23
C LEU A 46 8.91 2.07 -11.27
N ILE A 47 8.02 3.01 -11.01
CA ILE A 47 8.35 4.44 -10.99
C ILE A 47 9.11 4.76 -9.69
N MET A 48 10.21 5.50 -9.82
CA MET A 48 10.98 5.98 -8.67
C MET A 48 10.08 6.79 -7.72
N PRO A 49 10.21 6.66 -6.39
CA PRO A 49 9.37 7.38 -5.43
C PRO A 49 9.34 8.89 -5.63
N VAL A 50 10.48 9.49 -5.96
CA VAL A 50 10.60 10.93 -6.29
C VAL A 50 9.75 11.31 -7.50
N ALA A 51 9.84 10.54 -8.58
CA ALA A 51 9.05 10.78 -9.80
C ALA A 51 7.54 10.56 -9.55
N SER A 52 7.18 9.57 -8.75
CA SER A 52 5.81 9.33 -8.30
C SER A 52 5.26 10.53 -7.51
N ALA A 53 6.04 11.05 -6.55
CA ALA A 53 5.64 12.21 -5.76
C ALA A 53 5.42 13.45 -6.64
N MET A 54 6.31 13.71 -7.59
CA MET A 54 6.17 14.82 -8.55
C MET A 54 4.99 14.64 -9.49
N LEU A 55 4.76 13.42 -10.00
CA LEU A 55 3.59 13.11 -10.82
C LEU A 55 2.29 13.45 -10.09
N TRP A 56 2.17 13.03 -8.84
CA TRP A 56 0.96 13.28 -8.06
C TRP A 56 0.81 14.74 -7.66
N SER A 57 1.88 15.40 -7.18
CA SER A 57 1.79 16.80 -6.72
C SER A 57 1.60 17.78 -7.88
N VAL A 58 2.34 17.60 -9.00
CA VAL A 58 2.36 18.57 -10.10
C VAL A 58 1.30 18.26 -11.15
N SER A 59 1.12 16.98 -11.54
CA SER A 59 0.25 16.63 -12.67
C SER A 59 -1.15 16.18 -12.25
N MET A 60 -1.29 15.46 -11.12
CA MET A 60 -2.58 14.91 -10.69
C MET A 60 -3.35 15.87 -9.79
N PHE A 61 -2.70 16.46 -8.79
CA PHE A 61 -3.34 17.26 -7.75
C PHE A 61 -3.23 18.77 -7.95
N ASN A 62 -2.64 19.24 -9.07
CA ASN A 62 -2.52 20.68 -9.31
C ASN A 62 -3.91 21.35 -9.35
N PRO A 63 -4.13 22.47 -8.61
CA PRO A 63 -5.43 23.14 -8.59
C PRO A 63 -5.89 23.67 -9.94
N SER A 64 -4.97 24.11 -10.80
CA SER A 64 -5.30 24.78 -12.06
C SER A 64 -5.47 23.83 -13.25
N TYR A 65 -4.65 22.77 -13.35
CA TYR A 65 -4.63 21.86 -14.51
C TYR A 65 -4.53 20.38 -14.14
N GLY A 66 -4.63 20.05 -12.86
CA GLY A 66 -4.49 18.67 -12.39
C GLY A 66 -5.62 17.78 -12.87
N LEU A 67 -5.27 16.54 -13.27
CA LEU A 67 -6.23 15.57 -13.78
C LEU A 67 -7.36 15.29 -12.79
N VAL A 68 -7.05 15.18 -11.50
CA VAL A 68 -8.05 14.90 -10.44
C VAL A 68 -9.03 16.08 -10.34
N ASN A 69 -8.53 17.32 -10.37
CA ASN A 69 -9.37 18.51 -10.34
C ASN A 69 -10.22 18.67 -11.62
N TRP A 70 -9.68 18.31 -12.78
CA TRP A 70 -10.44 18.25 -14.00
C TRP A 70 -11.60 17.23 -13.90
N MET A 71 -11.34 16.02 -13.36
CA MET A 71 -12.39 15.00 -13.20
C MET A 71 -13.49 15.43 -12.23
N ILE A 72 -13.15 16.01 -11.07
CA ILE A 72 -14.17 16.49 -10.11
C ILE A 72 -14.92 17.70 -10.65
N GLY A 73 -14.28 18.55 -11.47
CA GLY A 73 -14.92 19.66 -12.16
C GLY A 73 -16.02 19.22 -13.15
N LEU A 74 -15.91 18.01 -13.73
CA LEU A 74 -16.99 17.44 -14.57
C LEU A 74 -18.29 17.18 -13.78
N VAL A 75 -18.20 17.02 -12.46
CA VAL A 75 -19.33 16.80 -11.55
C VAL A 75 -19.76 18.11 -10.87
N GLY A 76 -19.14 19.24 -11.24
CA GLY A 76 -19.49 20.58 -10.73
C GLY A 76 -18.88 20.91 -9.36
N ILE A 77 -17.80 20.22 -8.97
CA ILE A 77 -17.06 20.49 -7.72
C ILE A 77 -15.92 21.47 -8.04
N ASP A 78 -15.79 22.51 -7.22
CA ASP A 78 -14.71 23.49 -7.34
C ASP A 78 -13.32 22.86 -7.18
N PRO A 79 -12.28 23.41 -7.85
CA PRO A 79 -10.91 22.92 -7.73
C PRO A 79 -10.42 22.93 -6.29
N VAL A 80 -9.83 21.83 -5.85
CA VAL A 80 -9.31 21.63 -4.48
C VAL A 80 -7.78 21.68 -4.53
N ASP A 81 -7.17 22.40 -3.60
CA ASP A 81 -5.73 22.26 -3.34
C ASP A 81 -5.52 21.04 -2.43
N TRP A 82 -5.37 19.89 -3.06
CA TRP A 82 -5.25 18.59 -2.40
C TRP A 82 -4.06 18.52 -1.43
N THR A 83 -2.95 19.12 -1.80
CA THR A 83 -1.71 19.05 -1.02
C THR A 83 -1.75 19.94 0.21
N SER A 84 -2.48 21.05 0.16
CA SER A 84 -2.62 21.99 1.28
C SER A 84 -3.86 21.70 2.13
N GLN A 85 -5.01 21.39 1.51
CA GLN A 85 -6.27 21.18 2.23
C GLN A 85 -6.41 19.74 2.77
N MET A 86 -5.95 18.75 2.01
CA MET A 86 -6.07 17.32 2.35
C MET A 86 -4.74 16.58 2.27
N PRO A 87 -3.65 17.07 2.91
CA PRO A 87 -2.29 16.57 2.69
C PRO A 87 -2.14 15.08 3.01
N ARG A 88 -2.83 14.58 4.03
CA ARG A 88 -2.78 13.15 4.40
C ARG A 88 -3.40 12.27 3.35
N ILE A 89 -4.57 12.67 2.82
CA ILE A 89 -5.29 11.90 1.80
C ILE A 89 -4.45 11.89 0.53
N SER A 90 -3.88 13.02 0.13
CA SER A 90 -3.02 13.12 -1.06
C SER A 90 -1.83 12.17 -1.00
N VAL A 91 -1.14 12.12 0.14
CA VAL A 91 -0.01 11.19 0.34
C VAL A 91 -0.49 9.73 0.34
N ILE A 92 -1.60 9.42 1.02
CA ILE A 92 -2.16 8.06 1.05
C ILE A 92 -2.54 7.58 -0.36
N VAL A 93 -3.20 8.42 -1.15
CA VAL A 93 -3.59 8.08 -2.54
C VAL A 93 -2.37 7.78 -3.40
N ALA A 94 -1.34 8.62 -3.35
CA ALA A 94 -0.10 8.41 -4.08
C ALA A 94 0.61 7.11 -3.67
N LEU A 95 0.68 6.83 -2.37
CA LEU A 95 1.28 5.61 -1.83
C LEU A 95 0.47 4.36 -2.20
N VAL A 96 -0.84 4.40 -2.07
CA VAL A 96 -1.73 3.29 -2.46
C VAL A 96 -1.56 2.99 -3.94
N TRP A 97 -1.57 4.00 -4.80
CA TRP A 97 -1.35 3.83 -6.23
C TRP A 97 0.01 3.17 -6.54
N GLN A 98 1.06 3.59 -5.85
CA GLN A 98 2.42 3.08 -6.08
C GLN A 98 2.60 1.64 -5.57
N TRP A 99 2.00 1.28 -4.42
CA TRP A 99 2.20 -0.02 -3.77
C TRP A 99 1.16 -1.08 -4.13
N THR A 100 0.02 -0.69 -4.69
CA THR A 100 -1.03 -1.64 -5.15
C THR A 100 -0.51 -2.71 -6.12
N PRO A 101 0.35 -2.40 -7.13
CA PRO A 101 0.85 -3.43 -8.03
C PRO A 101 1.70 -4.50 -7.34
N PHE A 102 2.48 -4.11 -6.36
CA PHE A 102 3.29 -5.06 -5.56
C PHE A 102 2.37 -6.05 -4.81
N MET A 103 1.34 -5.54 -4.13
CA MET A 103 0.33 -6.37 -3.47
C MET A 103 -0.39 -7.29 -4.47
N MET A 104 -0.79 -6.73 -5.61
CA MET A 104 -1.43 -7.47 -6.70
C MET A 104 -0.57 -8.65 -7.17
N LEU A 105 0.74 -8.46 -7.37
CA LEU A 105 1.63 -9.53 -7.84
C LEU A 105 1.75 -10.67 -6.83
N LEU A 106 1.94 -10.34 -5.54
CA LEU A 106 2.02 -11.34 -4.48
C LEU A 106 0.71 -12.12 -4.33
N LEU A 107 -0.42 -11.42 -4.37
CA LEU A 107 -1.73 -12.04 -4.27
C LEU A 107 -2.06 -12.87 -5.52
N LEU A 108 -1.67 -12.41 -6.71
CA LEU A 108 -1.84 -13.18 -7.95
C LEU A 108 -1.02 -14.46 -7.93
N ALA A 109 0.22 -14.42 -7.43
CA ALA A 109 1.02 -15.62 -7.24
C ALA A 109 0.35 -16.61 -6.27
N GLY A 110 -0.25 -16.09 -5.20
CA GLY A 110 -1.04 -16.89 -4.27
C GLY A 110 -2.27 -17.56 -4.90
N LEU A 111 -3.03 -16.82 -5.69
CA LEU A 111 -4.19 -17.38 -6.43
C LEU A 111 -3.75 -18.46 -7.42
N GLN A 112 -2.65 -18.25 -8.12
CA GLN A 112 -2.14 -19.20 -9.11
C GLN A 112 -1.47 -20.43 -8.49
N SER A 113 -1.08 -20.39 -7.23
CA SER A 113 -0.56 -21.55 -6.49
C SER A 113 -1.64 -22.49 -5.96
N GLN A 114 -2.92 -22.09 -6.04
CA GLN A 114 -4.03 -22.90 -5.54
C GLN A 114 -4.29 -24.09 -6.46
N PRO A 115 -4.38 -25.33 -5.95
CA PRO A 115 -4.73 -26.52 -6.73
C PRO A 115 -6.12 -26.36 -7.35
N ARG A 116 -6.21 -26.60 -8.67
CA ARG A 116 -7.50 -26.48 -9.38
C ARG A 116 -8.49 -27.57 -9.00
N ASP A 117 -7.99 -28.75 -8.70
CA ASP A 117 -8.79 -29.92 -8.31
C ASP A 117 -9.69 -29.63 -7.12
N VAL A 118 -9.18 -28.88 -6.13
CA VAL A 118 -9.93 -28.47 -4.94
C VAL A 118 -11.11 -27.54 -5.30
N LEU A 119 -10.88 -26.63 -6.25
CA LEU A 119 -11.94 -25.72 -6.72
C LEU A 119 -12.98 -26.43 -7.60
N GLU A 120 -12.54 -27.43 -8.37
CA GLU A 120 -13.43 -28.27 -9.19
C GLU A 120 -14.28 -29.18 -8.31
N ALA A 121 -13.69 -29.84 -7.31
CA ALA A 121 -14.42 -30.63 -6.33
C ALA A 121 -15.50 -29.81 -5.61
N ALA A 122 -15.16 -28.62 -5.13
CA ALA A 122 -16.13 -27.73 -4.50
C ALA A 122 -17.30 -27.36 -5.42
N ARG A 123 -17.05 -27.22 -6.73
CA ARG A 123 -18.13 -26.97 -7.71
C ARG A 123 -19.05 -28.19 -7.89
N VAL A 124 -18.47 -29.39 -7.89
CA VAL A 124 -19.23 -30.64 -7.96
C VAL A 124 -20.10 -30.79 -6.72
N ASP A 125 -19.60 -30.39 -5.55
CA ASP A 125 -20.35 -30.36 -4.28
C ASP A 125 -21.42 -29.25 -4.22
N GLY A 126 -21.56 -28.45 -5.27
CA GLY A 126 -22.58 -27.39 -5.37
C GLY A 126 -22.20 -26.06 -4.68
N ALA A 127 -20.95 -25.86 -4.31
CA ALA A 127 -20.51 -24.60 -3.72
C ALA A 127 -20.64 -23.44 -4.71
N SER A 128 -21.27 -22.34 -4.28
CA SER A 128 -21.32 -21.11 -5.04
C SER A 128 -19.93 -20.46 -5.15
N LYS A 129 -19.75 -19.55 -6.13
CA LYS A 129 -18.45 -18.81 -6.30
C LYS A 129 -18.03 -18.08 -5.04
N ILE A 130 -18.96 -17.48 -4.30
CA ILE A 130 -18.69 -16.76 -3.06
C ILE A 130 -18.27 -17.75 -1.95
N GLN A 131 -18.97 -18.88 -1.82
CA GLN A 131 -18.61 -19.92 -0.86
C GLN A 131 -17.22 -20.49 -1.15
N SER A 132 -16.90 -20.82 -2.40
CA SER A 132 -15.57 -21.28 -2.81
C SER A 132 -14.49 -20.23 -2.50
N PHE A 133 -14.77 -18.94 -2.74
CA PHE A 133 -13.85 -17.88 -2.42
C PHE A 133 -13.60 -17.75 -0.92
N VAL A 134 -14.66 -17.66 -0.11
CA VAL A 134 -14.55 -17.40 1.34
C VAL A 134 -14.03 -18.63 2.11
N LEU A 135 -14.48 -19.84 1.73
CA LEU A 135 -14.16 -21.05 2.49
C LEU A 135 -12.90 -21.78 2.01
N ILE A 136 -12.48 -21.56 0.77
CA ILE A 136 -11.33 -22.28 0.18
C ILE A 136 -10.23 -21.31 -0.23
N THR A 137 -10.56 -20.33 -1.11
CA THR A 137 -9.52 -19.44 -1.65
C THR A 137 -8.98 -18.49 -0.59
N LEU A 138 -9.81 -17.84 0.20
CA LEU A 138 -9.36 -16.87 1.19
C LEU A 138 -8.50 -17.50 2.31
N PRO A 139 -8.83 -18.67 2.87
CA PRO A 139 -7.93 -19.39 3.78
C PRO A 139 -6.60 -19.79 3.13
N HIS A 140 -6.60 -20.25 1.87
CA HIS A 140 -5.37 -20.53 1.12
C HIS A 140 -4.51 -19.28 0.93
N MET A 141 -5.15 -18.13 0.66
CA MET A 141 -4.49 -16.84 0.45
C MET A 141 -3.91 -16.23 1.72
N ARG A 142 -4.26 -16.74 2.89
CA ARG A 142 -3.89 -16.14 4.20
C ARG A 142 -2.40 -15.84 4.30
N ARG A 143 -1.53 -16.77 3.95
CA ARG A 143 -0.07 -16.60 3.99
C ARG A 143 0.42 -15.48 3.07
N TYR A 144 -0.18 -15.34 1.89
CA TYR A 144 0.17 -14.28 0.94
C TYR A 144 -0.32 -12.92 1.42
N ILE A 145 -1.51 -12.87 2.04
CA ILE A 145 -2.06 -11.66 2.67
C ILE A 145 -1.19 -11.23 3.84
N GLU A 146 -0.79 -12.14 4.71
CA GLU A 146 0.11 -11.87 5.83
C GLU A 146 1.45 -11.32 5.34
N LEU A 147 2.02 -11.88 4.27
CA LEU A 147 3.25 -11.41 3.64
C LEU A 147 3.06 -10.01 3.03
N CYS A 148 1.96 -9.76 2.34
CA CYS A 148 1.61 -8.44 1.81
C CYS A 148 1.53 -7.38 2.92
N VAL A 149 0.84 -7.70 4.01
CA VAL A 149 0.70 -6.78 5.15
C VAL A 149 2.05 -6.49 5.79
N LEU A 150 2.88 -7.51 6.01
CA LEU A 150 4.21 -7.35 6.61
C LEU A 150 5.12 -6.47 5.74
N LEU A 151 5.30 -6.85 4.47
CA LEU A 151 6.19 -6.11 3.57
C LEU A 151 5.65 -4.70 3.29
N GLY A 152 4.35 -4.57 3.06
CA GLY A 152 3.72 -3.27 2.86
C GLY A 152 3.88 -2.35 4.07
N ALA A 153 3.71 -2.87 5.28
CA ALA A 153 3.93 -2.09 6.51
C ALA A 153 5.39 -1.61 6.62
N ILE A 154 6.37 -2.48 6.34
CA ILE A 154 7.79 -2.13 6.38
C ILE A 154 8.09 -1.01 5.37
N TYR A 155 7.60 -1.13 4.13
CA TYR A 155 7.83 -0.11 3.10
C TYR A 155 7.16 1.22 3.42
N VAL A 156 5.90 1.20 3.85
CA VAL A 156 5.16 2.43 4.17
C VAL A 156 5.75 3.15 5.40
N VAL A 157 6.25 2.40 6.40
CA VAL A 157 6.91 3.01 7.57
C VAL A 157 8.18 3.77 7.15
N ASN A 158 8.91 3.27 6.16
CA ASN A 158 10.14 3.90 5.67
C ASN A 158 9.92 4.98 4.60
N THR A 159 8.67 5.28 4.23
CA THR A 159 8.37 6.31 3.22
C THR A 159 8.81 7.69 3.68
N PHE A 160 9.60 8.37 2.85
CA PHE A 160 10.09 9.72 3.05
C PHE A 160 9.75 10.63 1.86
N ASP A 161 10.06 10.19 0.64
CA ASP A 161 10.06 11.01 -0.59
C ASP A 161 8.69 11.63 -0.87
N GLN A 162 7.60 10.86 -0.76
CA GLN A 162 6.25 11.37 -1.03
C GLN A 162 5.86 12.46 -0.04
N ILE A 163 6.22 12.32 1.23
CA ILE A 163 5.89 13.32 2.25
C ILE A 163 6.73 14.57 2.05
N TYR A 164 8.02 14.41 1.79
CA TYR A 164 8.94 15.52 1.58
C TYR A 164 8.55 16.34 0.33
N LEU A 165 8.33 15.67 -0.80
CA LEU A 165 8.13 16.35 -2.09
C LEU A 165 6.68 16.80 -2.32
N MET A 166 5.67 16.11 -1.79
CA MET A 166 4.28 16.49 -2.02
C MET A 166 3.78 17.54 -1.04
N THR A 167 4.20 17.48 0.23
CA THR A 167 3.60 18.28 1.29
C THR A 167 4.61 18.94 2.23
N ALA A 168 5.89 18.57 2.15
CA ALA A 168 6.92 19.00 3.10
C ALA A 168 6.49 18.87 4.59
N GLY A 169 5.70 17.82 4.89
CA GLY A 169 5.13 17.58 6.21
C GLY A 169 3.93 18.45 6.57
N GLY A 170 3.56 19.43 5.72
CA GLY A 170 2.59 20.50 5.98
C GLY A 170 1.13 20.15 5.70
N PRO A 171 0.23 21.15 5.91
CA PRO A 171 0.45 22.40 6.66
C PRO A 171 0.80 22.13 8.11
N GLY A 172 1.73 22.93 8.64
CA GLY A 172 2.33 22.69 9.96
C GLY A 172 3.06 21.34 10.03
N THR A 173 2.50 20.37 10.74
CA THR A 173 3.03 18.99 10.82
C THR A 173 1.98 17.93 10.46
N GLN A 174 0.93 18.32 9.74
CA GLN A 174 -0.25 17.46 9.54
C GLN A 174 0.03 16.19 8.76
N SER A 175 0.92 16.23 7.79
CA SER A 175 1.33 15.08 6.97
C SER A 175 2.67 14.46 7.37
N ALA A 176 3.40 15.05 8.33
CA ALA A 176 4.68 14.54 8.77
C ALA A 176 4.59 13.13 9.36
N ASN A 177 5.43 12.22 8.87
CA ASN A 177 5.65 10.87 9.42
C ASN A 177 6.97 10.79 10.20
N LEU A 178 7.34 9.60 10.66
CA LEU A 178 8.55 9.38 11.45
C LEU A 178 9.84 9.69 10.68
N PRO A 179 10.09 9.15 9.47
CA PRO A 179 11.30 9.46 8.70
C PRO A 179 11.44 10.95 8.39
N PHE A 180 10.34 11.62 8.01
CA PHE A 180 10.37 13.05 7.74
C PHE A 180 10.66 13.87 9.00
N TYR A 181 10.12 13.48 10.14
CA TYR A 181 10.38 14.19 11.40
C TYR A 181 11.82 14.00 11.88
N ILE A 182 12.40 12.80 11.70
CA ILE A 182 13.83 12.56 11.96
C ILE A 182 14.68 13.46 11.07
N TYR A 183 14.36 13.55 9.78
CA TYR A 183 15.05 14.45 8.84
C TYR A 183 14.98 15.91 9.31
N GLN A 184 13.80 16.40 9.70
CA GLN A 184 13.65 17.77 10.21
C GLN A 184 14.53 18.03 11.44
N ARG A 185 14.60 17.08 12.38
CA ARG A 185 15.46 17.23 13.59
C ARG A 185 16.94 17.20 13.25
N ALA A 186 17.37 16.29 12.38
CA ALA A 186 18.77 16.14 12.02
C ALA A 186 19.30 17.32 11.20
N PHE A 187 18.58 17.72 10.15
CA PHE A 187 19.09 18.62 9.12
C PHE A 187 18.57 20.05 9.21
N LEU A 188 17.35 20.27 9.71
CA LEU A 188 16.77 21.59 9.86
C LEU A 188 16.91 22.13 11.29
N GLY A 189 16.81 21.24 12.28
CA GLY A 189 16.96 21.59 13.69
C GLY A 189 18.39 21.43 14.22
N PHE A 190 19.29 20.82 13.46
CA PHE A 190 20.68 20.51 13.83
C PHE A 190 20.81 19.74 15.16
N ASP A 191 19.74 19.07 15.59
CA ASP A 191 19.70 18.23 16.78
C ASP A 191 19.94 16.75 16.40
N VAL A 192 21.18 16.46 16.04
CA VAL A 192 21.60 15.12 15.58
C VAL A 192 21.42 14.07 16.67
N GLY A 193 21.63 14.45 17.95
CA GLY A 193 21.48 13.53 19.07
C GLY A 193 20.03 13.04 19.23
N GLN A 194 19.07 13.96 19.17
CA GLN A 194 17.65 13.63 19.24
C GLN A 194 17.20 12.83 18.00
N ALA A 195 17.66 13.22 16.83
CA ALA A 195 17.35 12.50 15.58
C ALA A 195 17.88 11.05 15.62
N ALA A 196 19.10 10.84 16.08
CA ALA A 196 19.69 9.51 16.24
C ALA A 196 18.90 8.65 17.25
N ALA A 197 18.56 9.22 18.41
CA ALA A 197 17.74 8.52 19.40
C ALA A 197 16.37 8.10 18.81
N MET A 198 15.71 8.96 18.05
CA MET A 198 14.44 8.64 17.35
C MET A 198 14.64 7.56 16.30
N GLY A 199 15.74 7.59 15.55
CA GLY A 199 16.07 6.55 14.57
C GLY A 199 16.19 5.17 15.23
N VAL A 200 16.91 5.09 16.36
CA VAL A 200 17.05 3.85 17.14
C VAL A 200 15.69 3.33 17.60
N VAL A 201 14.81 4.21 18.13
CA VAL A 201 13.47 3.79 18.57
C VAL A 201 12.64 3.26 17.39
N VAL A 202 12.72 3.89 16.21
CA VAL A 202 12.02 3.42 15.01
C VAL A 202 12.52 2.06 14.56
N VAL A 203 13.84 1.86 14.53
CA VAL A 203 14.46 0.58 14.16
C VAL A 203 14.04 -0.53 15.12
N ILE A 204 14.15 -0.30 16.44
CA ILE A 204 13.72 -1.28 17.45
C ILE A 204 12.23 -1.60 17.30
N GLY A 205 11.38 -0.58 17.15
CA GLY A 205 9.94 -0.76 16.94
C GLY A 205 9.63 -1.58 15.67
N THR A 206 10.33 -1.31 14.58
CA THR A 206 10.18 -2.06 13.32
C THR A 206 10.60 -3.52 13.48
N ILE A 207 11.72 -3.79 14.16
CA ILE A 207 12.19 -5.15 14.43
C ILE A 207 11.18 -5.92 15.29
N ILE A 208 10.64 -5.31 16.34
CA ILE A 208 9.64 -5.94 17.20
C ILE A 208 8.39 -6.31 16.38
N ILE A 209 7.86 -5.38 15.60
CA ILE A 209 6.67 -5.60 14.77
C ILE A 209 6.94 -6.68 13.72
N ALA A 210 8.07 -6.61 13.02
CA ALA A 210 8.45 -7.60 12.02
C ALA A 210 8.62 -9.00 12.63
N THR A 211 9.29 -9.11 13.77
CA THR A 211 9.49 -10.39 14.48
C THR A 211 8.16 -10.98 14.96
N TRP A 212 7.28 -10.13 15.49
CA TRP A 212 5.94 -10.56 15.91
C TRP A 212 5.09 -11.04 14.74
N ALA A 213 5.07 -10.30 13.64
CA ALA A 213 4.36 -10.68 12.43
C ALA A 213 4.90 -11.98 11.81
N LEU A 214 6.23 -12.15 11.75
CA LEU A 214 6.86 -13.41 11.31
C LEU A 214 6.49 -14.60 12.21
N ARG A 215 6.45 -14.43 13.52
CA ARG A 215 6.01 -15.49 14.44
C ARG A 215 4.56 -15.91 14.21
N LEU A 216 3.67 -14.96 13.94
CA LEU A 216 2.27 -15.26 13.57
C LEU A 216 2.20 -16.06 12.27
N MET A 217 2.98 -15.66 11.26
CA MET A 217 3.08 -16.39 9.99
C MET A 217 3.60 -17.82 10.19
N PHE A 218 4.69 -18.01 10.93
CA PHE A 218 5.24 -19.36 11.18
C PHE A 218 4.25 -20.26 11.92
N LYS A 219 3.47 -19.72 12.86
CA LYS A 219 2.41 -20.48 13.54
C LYS A 219 1.32 -20.92 12.55
N SER A 220 0.98 -20.07 11.58
CA SER A 220 0.02 -20.38 10.52
C SER A 220 0.54 -21.49 9.59
N PHE A 221 1.84 -21.52 9.29
CA PHE A 221 2.47 -22.58 8.48
C PHE A 221 2.40 -23.97 9.15
N MET A 222 2.72 -24.05 10.43
CA MET A 222 2.73 -25.35 11.15
C MET A 222 1.33 -25.93 11.39
N THR A 223 0.28 -25.09 11.37
CA THR A 223 -1.11 -25.56 11.56
C THR A 223 -1.74 -26.10 10.26
N THR A 224 -1.11 -25.89 9.12
CA THR A 224 -1.63 -26.32 7.80
C THR A 224 -1.05 -27.69 7.36
N GLU A 225 -0.03 -28.20 8.08
CA GLU A 225 0.59 -29.52 7.81
C GLU A 225 0.05 -30.66 8.72
N GLN A 226 -0.92 -30.37 9.58
CA GLN A 226 -1.66 -31.35 10.38
C GLN A 226 -3.09 -31.49 9.85
#